data_9c6c3c48e522c48a4182a4e821d4a35c
#
_entry.id   9c6c3c48e522c48a4182a4e821d4a35c
#
_cell.length_a   1.000
_cell.length_b   1.000
_cell.length_c   1.000
_cell.angle_alpha   90.00
_cell.angle_beta   90.00
_cell.angle_gamma   90.00
#
_symmetry.space_group_name_H-M   'P 1'
#
loop_
_entity.id
_entity.type
_entity.pdbx_description
1 polymer ?
#
loop_
_entity_poly.entity_id
_entity_poly.type
_entity_poly.pdbx_seq_one_letter_code
_entity_poly.pdbx_strand_id
1 'polypeptide(L)'
;MALYNLRSNLNIVDLPDPNNESLNKLYTNIFYRLCYQALTEEGIMTVQSTSPYYATNSFWCINNTLKSENFFVKPYHLQVPSFGDWGFNLASKKELNKKFVINVDIKYLSEDNIDSLFIFGKDEIPEKDVEINSLSKPSLLHYYLESVKNWD
;
A
#
# COMPACT_ATOMS: atom_id res chain seq x y z
N MET A 1 29.23 18.80 -8.11
CA MET A 1 27.83 18.68 -8.53
C MET A 1 27.00 18.31 -7.30
N ALA A 2 26.34 19.28 -6.69
CA ALA A 2 25.55 19.01 -5.47
C ALA A 2 24.29 18.25 -5.90
N LEU A 3 24.23 16.96 -5.58
CA LEU A 3 22.98 16.21 -5.60
C LEU A 3 22.10 16.85 -4.52
N TYR A 4 21.14 17.66 -4.94
CA TYR A 4 20.06 18.09 -4.08
C TYR A 4 19.33 16.82 -3.62
N ASN A 5 19.56 16.43 -2.37
CA ASN A 5 18.78 15.42 -1.68
C ASN A 5 17.35 15.98 -1.48
N LEU A 6 16.53 15.90 -2.52
CA LEU A 6 15.10 16.17 -2.44
C LEU A 6 14.49 15.06 -1.58
N ARG A 7 14.32 15.35 -0.29
CA ARG A 7 13.59 14.48 0.64
C ARG A 7 12.18 15.02 0.80
N SER A 8 11.22 14.12 0.83
CA SER A 8 9.81 14.43 1.01
C SER A 8 9.30 14.03 2.39
N ASN A 9 8.43 14.86 2.96
CA ASN A 9 7.69 14.52 4.19
C ASN A 9 6.43 13.71 3.92
N LEU A 10 5.89 13.79 2.71
CA LEU A 10 4.70 13.07 2.29
C LEU A 10 4.85 12.62 0.85
N ASN A 11 4.66 11.33 0.60
CA ASN A 11 4.56 10.76 -0.73
C ASN A 11 3.20 10.07 -0.88
N ILE A 12 2.51 10.38 -1.97
CA ILE A 12 1.29 9.68 -2.37
C ILE A 12 1.62 8.90 -3.64
N VAL A 13 1.58 7.57 -3.56
CA VAL A 13 1.86 6.65 -4.65
C VAL A 13 0.53 6.08 -5.12
N ASP A 14 -0.10 6.78 -6.04
CA ASP A 14 -1.37 6.42 -6.66
C ASP A 14 -1.10 6.01 -8.12
N LEU A 15 -0.75 4.75 -8.30
CA LEU A 15 -0.38 4.16 -9.58
C LEU A 15 -1.49 3.24 -10.09
N PRO A 16 -1.63 3.04 -11.41
CA PRO A 16 -2.53 2.02 -11.94
C PRO A 16 -2.20 0.64 -11.41
N ASP A 17 -3.22 -0.23 -11.34
CA ASP A 17 -3.04 -1.61 -10.90
C ASP A 17 -1.97 -2.36 -11.70
N PRO A 18 -1.24 -3.30 -11.08
CA PRO A 18 -0.08 -4.00 -11.65
C PRO A 18 -0.48 -5.07 -12.66
N ASN A 19 -1.23 -4.72 -13.69
CA ASN A 19 -1.81 -5.62 -14.69
C ASN A 19 -0.84 -6.02 -15.82
N ASN A 20 0.38 -5.49 -15.82
CA ASN A 20 1.44 -5.82 -16.78
C ASN A 20 2.83 -5.63 -16.15
N GLU A 21 3.86 -6.13 -16.83
CA GLU A 21 5.25 -6.09 -16.34
C GLU A 21 5.77 -4.67 -16.10
N SER A 22 5.39 -3.70 -16.93
CA SER A 22 5.86 -2.32 -16.80
C SER A 22 5.33 -1.67 -15.53
N LEU A 23 4.04 -1.84 -15.24
CA LEU A 23 3.42 -1.35 -14.01
C LEU A 23 3.89 -2.14 -12.79
N ASN A 24 4.07 -3.46 -12.90
CA ASN A 24 4.57 -4.29 -11.80
C ASN A 24 5.94 -3.81 -11.28
N LYS A 25 6.80 -3.23 -12.14
CA LYS A 25 8.11 -2.67 -11.72
C LYS A 25 7.99 -1.54 -10.69
N LEU A 26 6.90 -0.80 -10.71
CA LEU A 26 6.60 0.30 -9.80
C LEU A 26 6.08 -0.17 -8.42
N TYR A 27 5.99 -1.47 -8.22
CA TYR A 27 5.59 -2.12 -6.96
C TYR A 27 6.65 -3.09 -6.42
N THR A 28 7.89 -3.01 -6.95
CA THR A 28 8.97 -3.89 -6.51
C THR A 28 9.69 -3.38 -5.27
N ASN A 29 10.37 -4.29 -4.61
CA ASN A 29 11.24 -3.95 -3.48
C ASN A 29 12.30 -2.87 -3.85
N ILE A 30 12.83 -2.88 -5.08
CA ILE A 30 13.77 -1.84 -5.54
C ILE A 30 13.09 -0.47 -5.60
N PHE A 31 11.86 -0.40 -6.14
CA PHE A 31 11.10 0.85 -6.17
C PHE A 31 10.85 1.38 -4.75
N TYR A 32 10.41 0.54 -3.83
CA TYR A 32 10.14 0.95 -2.45
C TYR A 32 11.42 1.32 -1.68
N ARG A 33 12.55 0.69 -1.98
CA ARG A 33 13.87 1.12 -1.44
C ARG A 33 14.21 2.54 -1.87
N LEU A 34 13.98 2.90 -3.12
CA LEU A 34 14.17 4.27 -3.60
C LEU A 34 13.21 5.26 -2.92
N CYS A 35 11.94 4.86 -2.73
CA CYS A 35 10.97 5.65 -1.96
C CYS A 35 11.45 5.85 -0.52
N TYR A 36 11.97 4.79 0.14
CA TYR A 36 12.51 4.88 1.49
C TYR A 36 13.66 5.91 1.56
N GLN A 37 14.56 5.91 0.60
CA GLN A 37 15.67 6.87 0.55
C GLN A 37 15.19 8.31 0.31
N ALA A 38 14.11 8.49 -0.44
CA ALA A 38 13.53 9.80 -0.74
C ALA A 38 12.71 10.39 0.40
N LEU A 39 12.25 9.59 1.37
CA LEU A 39 11.53 10.07 2.54
C LEU A 39 12.49 10.67 3.59
N THR A 40 12.01 11.71 4.28
CA THR A 40 12.63 12.18 5.54
C THR A 40 12.43 11.16 6.65
N GLU A 41 13.13 11.33 7.79
CA GLU A 41 12.99 10.44 8.95
C GLU A 41 11.56 10.43 9.54
N GLU A 42 10.85 11.55 9.45
CA GLU A 42 9.45 11.69 9.89
C GLU A 42 8.46 11.59 8.72
N GLY A 43 8.97 11.24 7.54
CA GLY A 43 8.16 11.17 6.32
C GLY A 43 7.21 9.99 6.31
N ILE A 44 6.06 10.20 5.66
CA ILE A 44 5.00 9.21 5.48
C ILE A 44 4.75 9.03 3.99
N MET A 45 4.53 7.80 3.58
CA MET A 45 4.09 7.44 2.23
C MET A 45 2.78 6.68 2.33
N THR A 46 1.84 6.96 1.44
CA THR A 46 0.69 6.09 1.21
C THR A 46 0.76 5.50 -0.18
N VAL A 47 0.44 4.22 -0.29
CA VAL A 47 0.49 3.45 -1.55
C VAL A 47 -0.88 2.86 -1.82
N GLN A 48 -1.46 3.20 -2.97
CA GLN A 48 -2.62 2.50 -3.51
C GLN A 48 -2.27 1.01 -3.69
N SER A 49 -3.13 0.12 -3.25
CA SER A 49 -2.77 -1.31 -3.11
C SER A 49 -3.86 -2.26 -3.58
N THR A 50 -4.73 -1.81 -4.51
CA THR A 50 -5.88 -2.57 -5.01
C THR A 50 -6.88 -2.97 -3.90
N SER A 51 -7.78 -3.89 -4.13
CA SER A 51 -8.80 -4.30 -3.16
C SER A 51 -8.29 -5.43 -2.26
N PRO A 52 -8.37 -5.31 -0.92
CA PRO A 52 -8.05 -6.42 -0.02
C PRO A 52 -9.07 -7.55 -0.13
N TYR A 53 -10.29 -7.29 -0.57
CA TYR A 53 -11.33 -8.28 -0.76
C TYR A 53 -11.21 -9.02 -2.11
N TYR A 54 -11.16 -8.29 -3.23
CA TYR A 54 -11.13 -8.90 -4.57
C TYR A 54 -9.75 -9.40 -4.99
N ALA A 55 -8.68 -8.79 -4.47
CA ALA A 55 -7.30 -9.10 -4.81
C ALA A 55 -6.43 -9.27 -3.56
N THR A 56 -6.90 -10.06 -2.60
CA THR A 56 -6.31 -10.25 -1.27
C THR A 56 -4.80 -10.52 -1.33
N ASN A 57 -4.37 -11.49 -2.12
CA ASN A 57 -2.94 -11.81 -2.24
C ASN A 57 -2.13 -10.67 -2.83
N SER A 58 -2.69 -9.88 -3.77
CA SER A 58 -2.04 -8.70 -4.34
C SER A 58 -1.85 -7.61 -3.30
N PHE A 59 -2.90 -7.29 -2.53
CA PHE A 59 -2.85 -6.31 -1.47
C PHE A 59 -1.76 -6.64 -0.43
N TRP A 60 -1.74 -7.88 0.05
CA TRP A 60 -0.75 -8.30 1.04
C TRP A 60 0.65 -8.51 0.47
N CYS A 61 0.79 -8.81 -0.83
CA CYS A 61 2.07 -8.80 -1.53
C CYS A 61 2.70 -7.40 -1.51
N ILE A 62 1.94 -6.35 -1.77
CA ILE A 62 2.40 -4.96 -1.68
C ILE A 62 2.81 -4.63 -0.24
N ASN A 63 1.99 -5.00 0.74
CA ASN A 63 2.29 -4.81 2.16
C ASN A 63 3.62 -5.48 2.56
N ASN A 64 3.80 -6.75 2.23
CA ASN A 64 5.02 -7.51 2.54
C ASN A 64 6.25 -6.96 1.81
N THR A 65 6.08 -6.47 0.57
CA THR A 65 7.16 -5.86 -0.21
C THR A 65 7.64 -4.55 0.43
N LEU A 66 6.72 -3.73 0.92
CA LEU A 66 7.06 -2.53 1.69
C LEU A 66 7.81 -2.88 2.97
N LYS A 67 7.32 -3.85 3.73
CA LYS A 67 7.98 -4.32 4.97
C LYS A 67 9.39 -4.85 4.72
N SER A 68 9.63 -5.52 3.60
CA SER A 68 10.96 -6.04 3.24
C SER A 68 12.01 -4.95 3.02
N GLU A 69 11.59 -3.70 2.79
CA GLU A 69 12.45 -2.53 2.64
C GLU A 69 12.48 -1.63 3.89
N ASN A 70 12.26 -2.23 5.06
CA ASN A 70 12.36 -1.62 6.39
C ASN A 70 11.32 -0.54 6.70
N PHE A 71 10.22 -0.48 5.97
CA PHE A 71 9.09 0.34 6.36
C PHE A 71 8.32 -0.29 7.53
N PHE A 72 7.88 0.54 8.45
CA PHE A 72 6.73 0.25 9.29
C PHE A 72 5.47 0.48 8.44
N VAL A 73 4.65 -0.55 8.29
CA VAL A 73 3.50 -0.51 7.38
C VAL A 73 2.22 -0.72 8.15
N LYS A 74 1.28 0.22 7.97
CA LYS A 74 -0.08 0.12 8.50
C LYS A 74 -1.06 0.05 7.33
N PRO A 75 -1.60 -1.14 7.03
CA PRO A 75 -2.59 -1.30 5.97
C PRO A 75 -3.92 -0.67 6.39
N TYR A 76 -4.66 -0.12 5.43
CA TYR A 76 -6.01 0.37 5.62
C TYR A 76 -6.84 0.25 4.34
N HIS A 77 -8.15 0.25 4.48
CA HIS A 77 -9.07 0.20 3.36
C HIS A 77 -10.32 1.03 3.63
N LEU A 78 -11.04 1.39 2.58
CA LEU A 78 -12.29 2.12 2.65
C LEU A 78 -13.13 1.90 1.39
N GLN A 79 -14.44 2.14 1.52
CA GLN A 79 -15.35 2.10 0.39
C GLN A 79 -15.15 3.30 -0.52
N VAL A 80 -14.71 3.05 -1.75
CA VAL A 80 -14.62 4.03 -2.82
C VAL A 80 -15.81 3.82 -3.75
N PRO A 81 -16.71 4.81 -3.94
CA PRO A 81 -17.98 4.60 -4.66
C PRO A 81 -17.86 3.99 -6.04
N SER A 82 -16.76 4.25 -6.75
CA SER A 82 -16.50 3.74 -8.10
C SER A 82 -15.79 2.39 -8.16
N PHE A 83 -15.17 1.94 -7.06
CA PHE A 83 -14.28 0.77 -7.03
C PHE A 83 -14.66 -0.26 -5.96
N GLY A 84 -15.60 0.08 -5.07
CA GLY A 84 -15.94 -0.75 -3.92
C GLY A 84 -14.91 -0.63 -2.80
N ASP A 85 -14.61 -1.72 -2.12
CA ASP A 85 -13.61 -1.76 -1.06
C ASP A 85 -12.19 -1.66 -1.64
N TRP A 86 -11.50 -0.58 -1.31
CA TRP A 86 -10.20 -0.23 -1.88
C TRP A 86 -9.13 -0.06 -0.81
N GLY A 87 -7.99 -0.70 -1.04
CA GLY A 87 -6.94 -0.81 -0.06
C GLY A 87 -5.74 0.09 -0.30
N PHE A 88 -5.12 0.47 0.79
CA PHE A 88 -3.93 1.31 0.83
C PHE A 88 -2.96 0.81 1.90
N ASN A 89 -1.69 1.09 1.72
CA ASN A 89 -0.67 0.86 2.73
C ASN A 89 -0.02 2.18 3.14
N LEU A 90 -0.14 2.53 4.41
CA LEU A 90 0.58 3.64 5.02
C LEU A 90 1.95 3.16 5.46
N ALA A 91 3.01 3.78 4.97
CA ALA A 91 4.39 3.35 5.20
C ALA A 91 5.23 4.51 5.74
N SER A 92 6.09 4.23 6.72
CA SER A 92 6.95 5.22 7.37
C SER A 92 8.26 4.59 7.86
N LYS A 93 9.27 5.43 8.13
CA LYS A 93 10.54 4.97 8.71
C LYS A 93 10.46 4.71 10.21
N LYS A 94 9.46 5.29 10.87
CA LYS A 94 9.19 5.13 12.31
C LYS A 94 7.82 4.54 12.53
N GLU A 95 7.65 3.80 13.61
CA GLU A 95 6.37 3.22 13.96
C GLU A 95 5.30 4.29 14.18
N LEU A 96 4.13 4.09 13.56
CA LEU A 96 2.98 5.00 13.65
C LEU A 96 2.11 4.63 14.86
N ASN A 97 2.59 4.94 16.06
CA ASN A 97 1.92 4.62 17.34
C ASN A 97 0.96 5.72 17.81
N LYS A 98 0.87 6.84 17.09
CA LYS A 98 -0.01 7.94 17.47
C LYS A 98 -1.44 7.66 17.03
N LYS A 99 -2.41 8.04 17.89
CA LYS A 99 -3.82 8.09 17.48
C LYS A 99 -3.97 9.09 16.33
N PHE A 100 -4.72 8.69 15.30
CA PHE A 100 -5.06 9.61 14.21
C PHE A 100 -6.03 10.66 14.73
N VAL A 101 -5.77 11.91 14.44
CA VAL A 101 -6.60 13.04 14.79
C VAL A 101 -6.99 13.77 13.51
N ILE A 102 -8.28 13.99 13.34
CA ILE A 102 -8.84 14.74 12.22
C ILE A 102 -9.05 16.17 12.69
N ASN A 103 -8.26 17.10 12.18
CA ASN A 103 -8.33 18.53 12.51
C ASN A 103 -8.70 19.40 11.30
N VAL A 104 -9.30 18.77 10.29
CA VAL A 104 -9.84 19.41 9.09
C VAL A 104 -11.28 18.98 8.87
N ASP A 105 -12.10 19.88 8.32
CA ASP A 105 -13.50 19.56 7.99
C ASP A 105 -13.55 18.74 6.70
N ILE A 106 -13.86 17.45 6.83
CA ILE A 106 -13.99 16.49 5.72
C ILE A 106 -15.29 15.71 5.84
N LYS A 107 -15.86 15.31 4.70
CA LYS A 107 -17.19 14.71 4.66
C LYS A 107 -17.27 13.27 5.14
N TYR A 108 -16.22 12.47 4.89
CA TYR A 108 -16.27 11.02 5.11
C TYR A 108 -15.68 10.59 6.44
N LEU A 109 -14.46 11.04 6.75
CA LEU A 109 -13.77 10.63 7.97
C LEU A 109 -14.20 11.48 9.17
N SER A 110 -14.37 10.80 10.29
CA SER A 110 -14.61 11.39 11.61
C SER A 110 -13.80 10.62 12.67
N GLU A 111 -13.72 11.14 13.89
CA GLU A 111 -13.09 10.42 14.99
C GLU A 111 -13.78 9.08 15.30
N ASP A 112 -15.08 8.96 14.97
CA ASP A 112 -15.86 7.74 15.23
C ASP A 112 -15.60 6.63 14.23
N ASN A 113 -15.20 6.95 12.98
CA ASN A 113 -15.06 5.94 11.93
C ASN A 113 -13.62 5.70 11.47
N ILE A 114 -12.66 6.55 11.86
CA ILE A 114 -11.27 6.43 11.38
C ILE A 114 -10.63 5.09 11.77
N ASP A 115 -10.89 4.57 12.95
CA ASP A 115 -10.30 3.32 13.42
C ASP A 115 -10.83 2.11 12.63
N SER A 116 -12.04 2.19 12.05
CA SER A 116 -12.61 1.12 11.23
C SER A 116 -11.84 0.86 9.94
N LEU A 117 -11.12 1.85 9.43
CA LEU A 117 -10.30 1.72 8.23
C LEU A 117 -9.17 0.68 8.37
N PHE A 118 -8.78 0.36 9.60
CA PHE A 118 -7.68 -0.55 9.91
C PHE A 118 -8.14 -1.95 10.34
N ILE A 119 -9.44 -2.24 10.23
CA ILE A 119 -10.04 -3.53 10.60
C ILE A 119 -10.30 -4.32 9.32
N PHE A 120 -9.72 -5.52 9.24
CA PHE A 120 -9.87 -6.43 8.10
C PHE A 120 -10.73 -7.63 8.47
N GLY A 121 -11.62 -8.03 7.57
CA GLY A 121 -12.37 -9.27 7.64
C GLY A 121 -11.46 -10.50 7.46
N LYS A 122 -11.96 -11.69 7.81
CA LYS A 122 -11.20 -12.93 7.62
C LYS A 122 -10.93 -13.25 6.15
N ASP A 123 -11.85 -12.87 5.28
CA ASP A 123 -11.81 -13.03 3.84
C ASP A 123 -10.89 -12.01 3.14
N GLU A 124 -10.45 -11.00 3.87
CA GLU A 124 -9.48 -10.00 3.42
C GLU A 124 -8.04 -10.32 3.87
N ILE A 125 -7.86 -11.41 4.59
CA ILE A 125 -6.55 -11.91 5.05
C ILE A 125 -6.20 -13.17 4.25
N PRO A 126 -4.99 -13.29 3.67
CA PRO A 126 -4.61 -14.46 2.89
C PRO A 126 -4.49 -15.71 3.78
N GLU A 127 -4.96 -16.85 3.27
CA GLU A 127 -4.86 -18.15 3.96
C GLU A 127 -3.40 -18.64 4.09
N LYS A 128 -2.52 -18.21 3.23
CA LYS A 128 -1.10 -18.59 3.16
C LYS A 128 -0.22 -17.36 3.10
N ASP A 129 1.03 -17.53 3.48
CA ASP A 129 2.03 -16.48 3.35
C ASP A 129 2.16 -16.02 1.89
N VAL A 130 2.13 -14.71 1.73
CA VAL A 130 2.22 -14.05 0.43
C VAL A 130 3.65 -13.57 0.22
N GLU A 131 4.18 -13.83 -0.96
CA GLU A 131 5.55 -13.48 -1.32
C GLU A 131 5.73 -11.98 -1.56
N ILE A 132 6.98 -11.52 -1.48
CA ILE A 132 7.35 -10.17 -1.90
C ILE A 132 7.45 -10.07 -3.42
N ASN A 133 7.28 -8.85 -3.94
CA ASN A 133 7.41 -8.55 -5.36
C ASN A 133 8.81 -8.03 -5.68
N SER A 134 9.48 -8.65 -6.64
CA SER A 134 10.80 -8.22 -7.12
C SER A 134 10.89 -8.26 -8.65
N LEU A 135 11.94 -7.65 -9.22
CA LEU A 135 12.18 -7.72 -10.67
C LEU A 135 12.43 -9.13 -11.18
N SER A 136 13.12 -9.96 -10.39
CA SER A 136 13.42 -11.35 -10.74
C SER A 136 12.26 -12.31 -10.47
N LYS A 137 11.33 -11.93 -9.58
CA LYS A 137 10.16 -12.72 -9.23
C LYS A 137 8.93 -11.80 -9.14
N PRO A 138 8.21 -11.59 -10.25
CA PRO A 138 7.07 -10.68 -10.32
C PRO A 138 5.80 -11.30 -9.70
N SER A 139 5.88 -11.63 -8.40
CA SER A 139 4.80 -12.31 -7.66
C SER A 139 3.51 -11.53 -7.67
N LEU A 140 3.58 -10.20 -7.54
CA LEU A 140 2.40 -9.33 -7.55
C LEU A 140 1.62 -9.43 -8.86
N LEU A 141 2.31 -9.44 -10.02
CA LEU A 141 1.66 -9.58 -11.31
C LEU A 141 0.89 -10.90 -11.41
N HIS A 142 1.47 -11.99 -10.92
CA HIS A 142 0.80 -13.29 -10.91
C HIS A 142 -0.46 -13.27 -10.03
N TYR A 143 -0.36 -12.77 -8.80
CA TYR A 143 -1.49 -12.65 -7.89
C TYR A 143 -2.61 -11.78 -8.46
N TYR A 144 -2.25 -10.64 -9.09
CA TYR A 144 -3.23 -9.75 -9.68
C TYR A 144 -3.96 -10.38 -10.86
N LEU A 145 -3.24 -10.99 -11.81
CA LEU A 145 -3.84 -11.66 -12.96
C LEU A 145 -4.69 -12.88 -12.56
N GLU A 146 -4.35 -13.54 -11.47
CA GLU A 146 -5.17 -14.64 -10.92
C GLU A 146 -6.47 -14.09 -10.31
N SER A 147 -6.40 -13.00 -9.55
CA SER A 147 -7.59 -12.39 -8.92
C SER A 147 -8.59 -11.87 -9.96
N VAL A 148 -8.12 -11.22 -11.03
CA VAL A 148 -8.99 -10.66 -12.09
C VAL A 148 -9.80 -11.75 -12.81
N LYS A 149 -9.29 -12.98 -12.91
CA LYS A 149 -10.05 -14.12 -13.50
C LYS A 149 -11.28 -14.50 -12.69
N ASN A 150 -11.33 -14.14 -11.42
CA ASN A 150 -12.41 -14.48 -10.50
C ASN A 150 -13.37 -13.30 -10.26
N TRP A 151 -13.21 -12.18 -10.98
CA TRP A 151 -14.08 -10.99 -10.88
C TRP A 151 -15.31 -11.02 -11.79
N ASP A 152 -15.46 -12.04 -12.64
CA ASP A 152 -16.61 -12.25 -13.53
C ASP A 152 -17.73 -13.08 -12.85
#